data_3ba8746998e203cd02232190b63de820
#
_entry.id   3ba8746998e203cd02232190b63de820
#
_cell.length_a   1.000
_cell.length_b   1.000
_cell.length_c   1.000
_cell.angle_alpha   90.00
_cell.angle_beta   90.00
_cell.angle_gamma   90.00
#
_symmetry.space_group_name_H-M   'P 1'
#
loop_
_entity.id
_entity.type
_entity.pdbx_description
1 polymer ?
#
loop_
_entity_poly.entity_id
_entity_poly.type
_entity_poly.pdbx_seq_one_letter_code
_entity_poly.pdbx_strand_id
1 'polypeptide(L)'
;MATREAVNPYLIDESVKPRLRGLSHLLAAVAAIAGCIHLALAPVQGAPYLAAQVFGVSLVLMFGASGLYHVPTWSAAACRWLQRLDHAAIYLLIAGSFTPMAALETKSGWSGPLLGVMWGGALVGVTLTLLGISASRGLRSALYVVLGLVAAPVVLWLPDIIGPGRVAWLVTGGVLYALGAVVYARRWPDPLPTVFGYHEVFHLMVIAAASVHYGVLIDVLWATP
;
A
#
# COMPACT_ATOMS: atom_id res chain seq x y z
N MET A 1 16.10 -14.03 -42.69
CA MET A 1 15.39 -14.61 -41.52
C MET A 1 15.48 -13.59 -40.39
N ALA A 2 14.46 -12.77 -40.21
CA ALA A 2 14.44 -11.76 -39.14
C ALA A 2 14.07 -12.44 -37.81
N THR A 3 14.97 -12.40 -36.88
CA THR A 3 14.72 -12.85 -35.49
C THR A 3 13.60 -12.01 -34.89
N ARG A 4 12.45 -12.63 -34.62
CA ARG A 4 11.40 -12.03 -33.79
C ARG A 4 12.01 -11.77 -32.43
N GLU A 5 12.37 -10.51 -32.13
CA GLU A 5 12.60 -10.10 -30.74
C GLU A 5 11.35 -10.45 -29.94
N ALA A 6 11.54 -11.28 -28.92
CA ALA A 6 10.47 -11.61 -28.00
C ALA A 6 10.03 -10.32 -27.30
N VAL A 7 8.87 -9.81 -27.69
CA VAL A 7 8.22 -8.66 -27.05
C VAL A 7 8.07 -9.03 -25.58
N ASN A 8 8.80 -8.32 -24.71
CA ASN A 8 8.72 -8.54 -23.27
C ASN A 8 7.27 -8.21 -22.83
N PRO A 9 6.47 -9.20 -22.36
CA PRO A 9 5.07 -8.97 -22.01
C PRO A 9 4.89 -8.06 -20.77
N TYR A 10 5.99 -7.63 -20.15
CA TYR A 10 6.03 -6.73 -19.01
C TYR A 10 6.32 -5.28 -19.37
N LEU A 11 6.71 -5.00 -20.62
CA LEU A 11 6.73 -3.63 -21.11
C LEU A 11 5.26 -3.21 -21.23
N ILE A 12 4.84 -2.26 -20.41
CA ILE A 12 3.62 -1.49 -20.67
C ILE A 12 3.79 -1.02 -22.12
N ASP A 13 2.78 -1.32 -22.94
CA ASP A 13 2.75 -0.76 -24.29
C ASP A 13 2.86 0.76 -24.15
N GLU A 14 4.08 1.28 -24.30
CA GLU A 14 4.38 2.71 -24.10
C GLU A 14 3.65 3.59 -25.12
N SER A 15 3.05 2.96 -26.15
CA SER A 15 2.27 3.67 -27.14
C SER A 15 1.01 4.32 -26.56
N VAL A 16 0.55 3.90 -25.37
CA VAL A 16 -0.69 4.44 -24.75
C VAL A 16 -0.55 4.57 -23.20
N LYS A 17 0.50 5.24 -22.72
CA LYS A 17 0.53 5.63 -21.30
C LYS A 17 -0.53 6.69 -21.04
N PRO A 18 -1.54 6.45 -20.18
CA PRO A 18 -2.54 7.45 -19.83
C PRO A 18 -1.91 8.75 -19.32
N ARG A 19 -2.48 9.88 -19.69
CA ARG A 19 -1.91 11.22 -19.37
C ARG A 19 -1.77 11.47 -17.87
N LEU A 20 -2.66 10.89 -17.05
CA LEU A 20 -2.66 11.07 -15.59
C LEU A 20 -1.91 9.95 -14.86
N ARG A 21 -1.17 9.08 -15.58
CA ARG A 21 -0.44 7.95 -15.00
C ARG A 21 0.51 8.39 -13.91
N GLY A 22 0.22 7.94 -12.67
CA GLY A 22 1.04 8.16 -11.49
C GLY A 22 0.90 9.54 -10.82
N LEU A 23 0.22 10.52 -11.45
CA LEU A 23 0.08 11.87 -10.90
C LEU A 23 -0.61 11.86 -9.54
N SER A 24 -1.66 11.05 -9.37
CA SER A 24 -2.36 10.92 -8.09
C SER A 24 -1.45 10.44 -6.96
N HIS A 25 -0.58 9.44 -7.21
CA HIS A 25 0.38 8.95 -6.23
C HIS A 25 1.51 9.94 -5.97
N LEU A 26 1.94 10.72 -6.97
CA LEU A 26 2.91 11.80 -6.75
C LEU A 26 2.35 12.87 -5.80
N LEU A 27 1.09 13.29 -6.00
CA LEU A 27 0.43 14.23 -5.09
C LEU A 27 0.20 13.61 -3.70
N ALA A 28 -0.18 12.34 -3.66
CA ALA A 28 -0.33 11.61 -2.41
C ALA A 28 1.01 11.45 -1.66
N ALA A 29 2.15 11.36 -2.35
CA ALA A 29 3.48 11.34 -1.72
C ALA A 29 3.78 12.65 -0.98
N VAL A 30 3.43 13.79 -1.58
CA VAL A 30 3.57 15.11 -0.92
C VAL A 30 2.66 15.18 0.32
N ALA A 31 1.42 14.73 0.20
CA ALA A 31 0.49 14.66 1.34
C ALA A 31 0.99 13.69 2.42
N ALA A 32 1.58 12.54 2.02
CA ALA A 32 2.14 11.56 2.95
C ALA A 32 3.35 12.11 3.73
N ILE A 33 4.19 12.95 3.12
CA ILE A 33 5.28 13.64 3.84
C ILE A 33 4.69 14.56 4.91
N ALA A 34 3.69 15.37 4.57
CA ALA A 34 3.02 16.24 5.55
C ALA A 34 2.33 15.40 6.66
N GLY A 35 1.70 14.29 6.28
CA GLY A 35 1.10 13.34 7.21
C GLY A 35 2.13 12.68 8.14
N CYS A 36 3.31 12.33 7.63
CA CYS A 36 4.40 11.77 8.44
C CYS A 36 4.91 12.79 9.47
N ILE A 37 5.05 14.06 9.05
CA ILE A 37 5.40 15.17 9.97
C ILE A 37 4.30 15.34 11.04
N HIS A 38 3.04 15.29 10.65
CA HIS A 38 1.92 15.37 11.60
C HIS A 38 1.95 14.22 12.61
N LEU A 39 2.18 12.97 12.16
CA LEU A 39 2.36 11.82 13.07
C LEU A 39 3.55 11.99 14.03
N ALA A 40 4.61 12.67 13.61
CA ALA A 40 5.75 12.97 14.48
C ALA A 40 5.41 13.95 15.62
N LEU A 41 4.32 14.69 15.50
CA LEU A 41 3.79 15.60 16.52
C LEU A 41 2.72 14.94 17.42
N ALA A 42 2.45 13.63 17.25
CA ALA A 42 1.42 12.93 18.02
C ALA A 42 1.71 12.99 19.52
N PRO A 43 0.68 13.26 20.36
CA PRO A 43 0.83 13.42 21.82
C PRO A 43 0.95 12.08 22.55
N VAL A 44 1.56 11.08 21.93
CA VAL A 44 1.76 9.73 22.46
C VAL A 44 3.23 9.36 22.44
N GLN A 45 3.65 8.40 23.24
CA GLN A 45 5.03 7.93 23.32
C GLN A 45 5.12 6.40 23.28
N GLY A 46 6.34 5.88 23.22
CA GLY A 46 6.59 4.44 23.23
C GLY A 46 6.18 3.72 21.96
N ALA A 47 5.66 2.50 22.10
CA ALA A 47 5.32 1.64 20.97
C ALA A 47 4.26 2.23 20.03
N PRO A 48 3.16 2.86 20.48
CA PRO A 48 2.18 3.50 19.60
C PRO A 48 2.80 4.62 18.75
N TYR A 49 3.67 5.44 19.35
CA TYR A 49 4.39 6.51 18.63
C TYR A 49 5.26 5.92 17.51
N LEU A 50 6.14 4.96 17.84
CA LEU A 50 7.03 4.33 16.86
C LEU A 50 6.26 3.64 15.75
N ALA A 51 5.18 2.96 16.08
CA ALA A 51 4.31 2.29 15.12
C ALA A 51 3.63 3.29 14.16
N ALA A 52 3.22 4.46 14.65
CA ALA A 52 2.68 5.53 13.82
C ALA A 52 3.73 6.06 12.82
N GLN A 53 5.01 6.20 13.26
CA GLN A 53 6.10 6.59 12.37
C GLN A 53 6.35 5.53 11.28
N VAL A 54 6.31 4.24 11.62
CA VAL A 54 6.44 3.15 10.65
C VAL A 54 5.35 3.23 9.57
N PHE A 55 4.10 3.51 9.96
CA PHE A 55 3.03 3.72 9.00
C PHE A 55 3.26 4.96 8.13
N GLY A 56 3.59 6.12 8.73
CA GLY A 56 3.88 7.35 8.00
C GLY A 56 4.99 7.16 6.96
N VAL A 57 6.10 6.55 7.36
CA VAL A 57 7.21 6.24 6.45
C VAL A 57 6.78 5.27 5.35
N SER A 58 5.98 4.25 5.65
CA SER A 58 5.49 3.30 4.64
C SER A 58 4.60 3.97 3.58
N LEU A 59 3.79 4.96 3.96
CA LEU A 59 3.01 5.80 3.03
C LEU A 59 3.92 6.59 2.10
N VAL A 60 4.93 7.27 2.65
CA VAL A 60 5.90 8.06 1.86
C VAL A 60 6.64 7.17 0.88
N LEU A 61 7.11 6.00 1.33
CA LEU A 61 7.83 5.06 0.47
C LEU A 61 6.95 4.54 -0.66
N MET A 62 5.71 4.13 -0.36
CA MET A 62 4.81 3.56 -1.36
C MET A 62 4.35 4.61 -2.38
N PHE A 63 3.82 5.75 -1.94
CA PHE A 63 3.38 6.79 -2.86
C PHE A 63 4.54 7.42 -3.61
N GLY A 64 5.70 7.60 -2.95
CA GLY A 64 6.92 8.12 -3.57
C GLY A 64 7.49 7.19 -4.63
N ALA A 65 7.64 5.90 -4.34
CA ALA A 65 8.12 4.91 -5.31
C ALA A 65 7.20 4.83 -6.54
N SER A 66 5.88 4.83 -6.30
CA SER A 66 4.89 4.77 -7.37
C SER A 66 4.87 6.05 -8.22
N GLY A 67 4.84 7.22 -7.59
CA GLY A 67 4.91 8.51 -8.30
C GLY A 67 6.19 8.64 -9.12
N LEU A 68 7.33 8.28 -8.54
CA LEU A 68 8.64 8.30 -9.20
C LEU A 68 8.70 7.31 -10.38
N TYR A 69 8.14 6.11 -10.23
CA TYR A 69 8.10 5.13 -11.32
C TYR A 69 7.23 5.60 -12.48
N HIS A 70 6.05 6.13 -12.17
CA HIS A 70 5.02 6.36 -13.19
C HIS A 70 5.08 7.73 -13.87
N VAL A 71 5.56 8.80 -13.20
CA VAL A 71 5.46 10.17 -13.77
C VAL A 71 6.57 10.46 -14.76
N PRO A 72 7.88 10.35 -14.42
CA PRO A 72 8.95 10.66 -15.36
C PRO A 72 9.12 9.61 -16.45
N THR A 73 9.92 9.95 -17.44
CA THR A 73 10.40 9.01 -18.46
C THR A 73 11.78 8.50 -18.06
N TRP A 74 11.95 7.20 -18.03
CA TRP A 74 13.14 6.53 -17.58
C TRP A 74 13.80 5.70 -18.66
N SER A 75 15.11 5.45 -18.53
CA SER A 75 15.78 4.41 -19.31
C SER A 75 15.18 3.04 -18.98
N ALA A 76 15.26 2.09 -19.93
CA ALA A 76 14.72 0.74 -19.71
C ALA A 76 15.28 0.04 -18.46
N ALA A 77 16.54 0.30 -18.10
CA ALA A 77 17.14 -0.25 -16.88
C ALA A 77 16.54 0.39 -15.61
N ALA A 78 16.45 1.71 -15.57
CA ALA A 78 15.84 2.44 -14.44
C ALA A 78 14.36 2.07 -14.28
N CYS A 79 13.61 1.98 -15.39
CA CYS A 79 12.20 1.58 -15.40
C CYS A 79 11.99 0.21 -14.73
N ARG A 80 12.84 -0.79 -15.04
CA ARG A 80 12.75 -2.12 -14.39
C ARG A 80 13.00 -2.07 -12.88
N TRP A 81 13.98 -1.27 -12.44
CA TRP A 81 14.28 -1.13 -11.02
C TRP A 81 13.18 -0.38 -10.26
N LEU A 82 12.70 0.72 -10.82
CA LEU A 82 11.63 1.52 -10.24
C LEU A 82 10.32 0.72 -10.16
N GLN A 83 10.02 -0.10 -11.17
CA GLN A 83 8.88 -1.02 -11.14
C GLN A 83 8.98 -2.03 -9.98
N ARG A 84 10.18 -2.56 -9.71
CA ARG A 84 10.38 -3.45 -8.58
C ARG A 84 10.20 -2.73 -7.25
N LEU A 85 10.71 -1.51 -7.12
CA LEU A 85 10.54 -0.68 -5.94
C LEU A 85 9.07 -0.32 -5.69
N ASP A 86 8.34 0.10 -6.74
CA ASP A 86 6.91 0.38 -6.68
C ASP A 86 6.11 -0.83 -6.17
N HIS A 87 6.35 -2.01 -6.73
CA HIS A 87 5.68 -3.23 -6.28
C HIS A 87 6.11 -3.71 -4.89
N ALA A 88 7.38 -3.54 -4.52
CA ALA A 88 7.90 -3.90 -3.20
C ALA A 88 7.33 -3.00 -2.10
N ALA A 89 7.15 -1.71 -2.40
CA ALA A 89 6.60 -0.74 -1.46
C ALA A 89 5.16 -1.04 -1.03
N ILE A 90 4.38 -1.77 -1.85
CA ILE A 90 3.03 -2.21 -1.46
C ILE A 90 3.10 -3.17 -0.26
N TYR A 91 4.04 -4.13 -0.24
CA TYR A 91 4.23 -5.02 0.91
C TYR A 91 4.59 -4.24 2.18
N LEU A 92 5.45 -3.22 2.04
CA LEU A 92 5.82 -2.34 3.16
C LEU A 92 4.62 -1.55 3.68
N LEU A 93 3.75 -1.06 2.79
CA LEU A 93 2.54 -0.35 3.20
C LEU A 93 1.56 -1.30 3.91
N ILE A 94 1.37 -2.53 3.45
CA ILE A 94 0.49 -3.51 4.10
C ILE A 94 0.97 -3.77 5.53
N ALA A 95 2.24 -4.08 5.73
CA ALA A 95 2.79 -4.31 7.07
C ALA A 95 2.81 -3.03 7.91
N GLY A 96 3.17 -1.90 7.31
CA GLY A 96 3.22 -0.59 7.96
C GLY A 96 1.86 -0.13 8.45
N SER A 97 0.79 -0.32 7.68
CA SER A 97 -0.58 0.06 8.07
C SER A 97 -1.14 -0.81 9.22
N PHE A 98 -0.71 -2.06 9.32
CA PHE A 98 -1.07 -2.95 10.42
C PHE A 98 -0.34 -2.62 11.72
N THR A 99 0.90 -2.14 11.64
CA THR A 99 1.79 -1.94 12.79
C THR A 99 1.18 -1.09 13.91
N PRO A 100 0.50 0.07 13.66
CA PRO A 100 -0.13 0.84 14.71
C PRO A 100 -1.26 0.09 15.42
N MET A 101 -2.05 -0.67 14.68
CA MET A 101 -3.17 -1.43 15.25
C MET A 101 -2.66 -2.56 16.16
N ALA A 102 -1.58 -3.22 15.77
CA ALA A 102 -0.91 -4.21 16.61
C ALA A 102 -0.29 -3.59 17.87
N ALA A 103 0.26 -2.38 17.77
CA ALA A 103 0.85 -1.69 18.92
C ALA A 103 -0.17 -1.19 19.95
N LEU A 104 -1.42 -0.95 19.53
CA LEU A 104 -2.53 -0.59 20.42
C LEU A 104 -3.13 -1.81 21.13
N GLU A 105 -3.05 -2.99 20.50
CA GLU A 105 -3.61 -4.23 21.04
C GLU A 105 -2.55 -4.93 21.90
N THR A 106 -2.72 -4.88 23.23
CA THR A 106 -1.79 -5.46 24.19
C THR A 106 -2.39 -6.57 25.06
N LYS A 107 -3.72 -6.83 24.92
CA LYS A 107 -4.45 -7.70 25.84
C LYS A 107 -4.52 -9.16 25.40
N SER A 108 -4.66 -9.42 24.08
CA SER A 108 -4.88 -10.78 23.58
C SER A 108 -3.62 -11.63 23.53
N GLY A 109 -2.42 -11.01 23.50
CA GLY A 109 -1.15 -11.68 23.26
C GLY A 109 -0.91 -12.10 21.80
N TRP A 110 -1.86 -11.86 20.88
CA TRP A 110 -1.75 -12.23 19.46
C TRP A 110 -1.13 -11.15 18.59
N SER A 111 -1.09 -9.90 19.02
CA SER A 111 -0.56 -8.78 18.24
C SER A 111 0.91 -8.98 17.82
N GLY A 112 1.76 -9.45 18.73
CA GLY A 112 3.17 -9.74 18.45
C GLY A 112 3.37 -10.85 17.39
N PRO A 113 2.82 -12.05 17.57
CA PRO A 113 2.84 -13.11 16.56
C PRO A 113 2.29 -12.69 15.20
N LEU A 114 1.15 -11.98 15.15
CA LEU A 114 0.56 -11.50 13.91
C LEU A 114 1.45 -10.46 13.23
N LEU A 115 2.05 -9.55 14.01
CA LEU A 115 3.01 -8.57 13.50
C LEU A 115 4.24 -9.26 12.90
N GLY A 116 4.74 -10.32 13.56
CA GLY A 116 5.84 -11.14 13.05
C GLY A 116 5.51 -11.82 11.71
N VAL A 117 4.31 -12.41 11.59
CA VAL A 117 3.83 -13.01 10.34
C VAL A 117 3.68 -11.95 9.24
N MET A 118 3.10 -10.79 9.59
CA MET A 118 2.89 -9.68 8.66
C MET A 118 4.21 -9.14 8.09
N TRP A 119 5.17 -8.80 8.95
CA TRP A 119 6.48 -8.30 8.52
C TRP A 119 7.33 -9.38 7.87
N GLY A 120 7.27 -10.64 8.35
CA GLY A 120 7.94 -11.77 7.71
C GLY A 120 7.44 -11.98 6.28
N GLY A 121 6.11 -12.00 6.08
CA GLY A 121 5.50 -12.09 4.75
C GLY A 121 5.84 -10.90 3.85
N ALA A 122 5.83 -9.68 4.42
CA ALA A 122 6.20 -8.47 3.69
C ALA A 122 7.67 -8.51 3.23
N LEU A 123 8.60 -8.90 4.11
CA LEU A 123 10.02 -9.01 3.77
C LEU A 123 10.28 -10.07 2.70
N VAL A 124 9.61 -11.21 2.76
CA VAL A 124 9.66 -12.23 1.69
C VAL A 124 9.15 -11.63 0.38
N GLY A 125 7.99 -10.96 0.38
CA GLY A 125 7.41 -10.33 -0.81
C GLY A 125 8.33 -9.25 -1.42
N VAL A 126 8.91 -8.38 -0.58
CA VAL A 126 9.91 -7.37 -0.97
C VAL A 126 11.11 -8.04 -1.62
N THR A 127 11.70 -9.04 -0.95
CA THR A 127 12.91 -9.73 -1.43
C THR A 127 12.68 -10.39 -2.79
N LEU A 128 11.60 -11.17 -2.94
CA LEU A 128 11.27 -11.82 -4.21
C LEU A 128 11.05 -10.80 -5.33
N THR A 129 10.39 -9.67 -5.02
CA THR A 129 10.15 -8.60 -5.99
C THR A 129 11.44 -7.93 -6.42
N LEU A 130 12.34 -7.59 -5.49
CA LEU A 130 13.61 -6.94 -5.79
C LEU A 130 14.57 -7.87 -6.55
N LEU A 131 14.56 -9.16 -6.26
CA LEU A 131 15.30 -10.17 -7.03
C LEU A 131 14.75 -10.35 -8.45
N GLY A 132 13.58 -9.77 -8.77
CA GLY A 132 12.97 -9.87 -10.08
C GLY A 132 12.28 -11.22 -10.32
N ILE A 133 11.97 -11.96 -9.27
CA ILE A 133 11.15 -13.16 -9.35
C ILE A 133 9.73 -12.73 -9.66
N SER A 134 9.35 -12.89 -10.93
CA SER A 134 8.10 -12.35 -11.44
C SER A 134 6.92 -13.27 -11.11
N ALA A 135 5.88 -12.69 -10.52
CA ALA A 135 4.57 -13.29 -10.43
C ALA A 135 3.64 -12.68 -11.49
N SER A 136 2.68 -13.46 -11.97
CA SER A 136 1.59 -12.90 -12.79
C SER A 136 0.88 -11.77 -12.03
N ARG A 137 0.22 -10.85 -12.75
CA ARG A 137 -0.50 -9.74 -12.13
C ARG A 137 -1.54 -10.24 -11.12
N GLY A 138 -2.33 -11.26 -11.50
CA GLY A 138 -3.33 -11.84 -10.61
C GLY A 138 -2.73 -12.47 -9.36
N LEU A 139 -1.65 -13.25 -9.50
CA LEU A 139 -0.96 -13.85 -8.36
C LEU A 139 -0.40 -12.78 -7.40
N ARG A 140 0.20 -11.72 -7.94
CA ARG A 140 0.73 -10.61 -7.14
C ARG A 140 -0.39 -9.91 -6.37
N SER A 141 -1.51 -9.60 -7.03
CA SER A 141 -2.68 -9.02 -6.36
C SER A 141 -3.24 -9.93 -5.27
N ALA A 142 -3.28 -11.24 -5.52
CA ALA A 142 -3.71 -12.21 -4.53
C ALA A 142 -2.77 -12.26 -3.32
N LEU A 143 -1.45 -12.21 -3.52
CA LEU A 143 -0.47 -12.19 -2.44
C LEU A 143 -0.61 -10.94 -1.55
N TYR A 144 -0.88 -9.76 -2.13
CA TYR A 144 -1.16 -8.54 -1.36
C TYR A 144 -2.42 -8.70 -0.51
N VAL A 145 -3.50 -9.23 -1.08
CA VAL A 145 -4.76 -9.44 -0.36
C VAL A 145 -4.59 -10.49 0.75
N VAL A 146 -3.92 -11.62 0.46
CA VAL A 146 -3.67 -12.67 1.46
C VAL A 146 -2.84 -12.12 2.62
N LEU A 147 -1.79 -11.34 2.34
CA LEU A 147 -1.01 -10.71 3.40
C LEU A 147 -1.86 -9.73 4.22
N GLY A 148 -2.70 -8.91 3.57
CA GLY A 148 -3.60 -8.00 4.28
C GLY A 148 -4.62 -8.72 5.17
N LEU A 149 -5.08 -9.91 4.76
CA LEU A 149 -6.02 -10.73 5.55
C LEU A 149 -5.39 -11.30 6.83
N VAL A 150 -4.07 -11.32 6.97
CA VAL A 150 -3.40 -11.65 8.25
C VAL A 150 -3.83 -10.69 9.37
N ALA A 151 -4.22 -9.46 9.03
CA ALA A 151 -4.76 -8.49 9.98
C ALA A 151 -6.21 -8.79 10.46
N ALA A 152 -6.95 -9.63 9.74
CA ALA A 152 -8.38 -9.84 10.01
C ALA A 152 -8.71 -10.30 11.45
N PRO A 153 -7.92 -11.16 12.11
CA PRO A 153 -8.21 -11.56 13.50
C PRO A 153 -8.24 -10.39 14.47
N VAL A 154 -7.48 -9.31 14.22
CA VAL A 154 -7.43 -8.13 15.10
C VAL A 154 -8.78 -7.43 15.20
N VAL A 155 -9.62 -7.53 14.17
CA VAL A 155 -11.00 -7.00 14.16
C VAL A 155 -11.84 -7.56 15.30
N LEU A 156 -11.51 -8.74 15.85
CA LEU A 156 -12.24 -9.36 16.96
C LEU A 156 -11.97 -8.69 18.33
N TRP A 157 -10.80 -8.10 18.51
CA TRP A 157 -10.38 -7.51 19.79
C TRP A 157 -10.30 -5.99 19.77
N LEU A 158 -10.08 -5.43 18.60
CA LEU A 158 -9.87 -3.98 18.41
C LEU A 158 -11.10 -3.12 18.79
N PRO A 159 -12.37 -3.60 18.66
CA PRO A 159 -13.54 -2.82 19.08
C PRO A 159 -13.53 -2.43 20.56
N ASP A 160 -12.97 -3.27 21.43
CA ASP A 160 -12.86 -2.99 22.86
C ASP A 160 -11.76 -1.98 23.20
N ILE A 161 -10.89 -1.66 22.26
CA ILE A 161 -9.73 -0.79 22.44
C ILE A 161 -9.99 0.59 21.84
N ILE A 162 -10.44 0.63 20.57
CA ILE A 162 -10.63 1.88 19.83
C ILE A 162 -12.09 2.20 19.50
N GLY A 163 -13.00 1.32 19.87
CA GLY A 163 -14.42 1.44 19.58
C GLY A 163 -14.85 0.84 18.23
N PRO A 164 -16.11 0.34 18.14
CA PRO A 164 -16.57 -0.38 16.94
C PRO A 164 -16.67 0.50 15.69
N GLY A 165 -16.96 1.80 15.84
CA GLY A 165 -17.03 2.72 14.70
C GLY A 165 -15.69 2.89 14.00
N ARG A 166 -14.58 3.06 14.72
CA ARG A 166 -13.22 3.14 14.17
C ARG A 166 -12.82 1.84 13.48
N VAL A 167 -13.19 0.71 14.08
CA VAL A 167 -12.93 -0.61 13.46
C VAL A 167 -13.70 -0.78 12.15
N ALA A 168 -14.96 -0.32 12.09
CA ALA A 168 -15.72 -0.33 10.84
C ALA A 168 -15.05 0.49 9.74
N TRP A 169 -14.45 1.65 10.06
CA TRP A 169 -13.65 2.42 9.11
C TRP A 169 -12.38 1.69 8.68
N LEU A 170 -11.66 1.03 9.59
CA LEU A 170 -10.48 0.21 9.22
C LEU A 170 -10.87 -0.92 8.25
N VAL A 171 -11.97 -1.60 8.53
CA VAL A 171 -12.50 -2.65 7.62
C VAL A 171 -12.86 -2.04 6.26
N THR A 172 -13.48 -0.85 6.24
CA THR A 172 -13.78 -0.13 4.99
C THR A 172 -12.51 0.15 4.19
N GLY A 173 -11.44 0.62 4.83
CA GLY A 173 -10.14 0.80 4.20
C GLY A 173 -9.57 -0.50 3.64
N GLY A 174 -9.64 -1.60 4.39
CA GLY A 174 -9.24 -2.94 3.95
C GLY A 174 -10.02 -3.42 2.72
N VAL A 175 -11.34 -3.20 2.70
CA VAL A 175 -12.20 -3.51 1.53
C VAL A 175 -11.80 -2.67 0.32
N LEU A 176 -11.51 -1.38 0.49
CA LEU A 176 -11.04 -0.51 -0.60
C LEU A 176 -9.72 -1.02 -1.19
N TYR A 177 -8.76 -1.45 -0.38
CA TYR A 177 -7.52 -2.07 -0.86
C TYR A 177 -7.80 -3.35 -1.66
N ALA A 178 -8.66 -4.24 -1.14
CA ALA A 178 -9.01 -5.50 -1.81
C ALA A 178 -9.71 -5.25 -3.15
N LEU A 179 -10.67 -4.34 -3.20
CA LEU A 179 -11.34 -3.94 -4.44
C LEU A 179 -10.36 -3.31 -5.43
N GLY A 180 -9.43 -2.47 -4.97
CA GLY A 180 -8.34 -1.94 -5.79
C GLY A 180 -7.49 -3.04 -6.41
N ALA A 181 -7.12 -4.07 -5.64
CA ALA A 181 -6.38 -5.22 -6.15
C ALA A 181 -7.16 -6.00 -7.23
N VAL A 182 -8.49 -6.11 -7.09
CA VAL A 182 -9.38 -6.72 -8.11
C VAL A 182 -9.41 -5.86 -9.37
N VAL A 183 -9.58 -4.54 -9.25
CA VAL A 183 -9.54 -3.60 -10.39
C VAL A 183 -8.22 -3.75 -11.14
N TYR A 184 -7.10 -3.75 -10.43
CA TYR A 184 -5.78 -3.92 -11.02
C TYR A 184 -5.61 -5.28 -11.71
N ALA A 185 -6.05 -6.37 -11.07
CA ALA A 185 -5.93 -7.71 -11.63
C ALA A 185 -6.77 -7.90 -12.90
N ARG A 186 -8.00 -7.37 -12.89
CA ARG A 186 -8.97 -7.50 -14.00
C ARG A 186 -8.80 -6.45 -15.11
N ARG A 187 -8.03 -5.38 -14.87
CA ARG A 187 -7.91 -4.21 -15.76
C ARG A 187 -9.27 -3.57 -16.05
N TRP A 188 -10.15 -3.52 -15.06
CA TRP A 188 -11.50 -2.99 -15.19
C TRP A 188 -11.99 -2.40 -13.86
N PRO A 189 -12.72 -1.26 -13.88
CA PRO A 189 -13.12 -0.47 -15.05
C PRO A 189 -11.94 0.32 -15.66
N ASP A 190 -12.03 0.58 -16.96
CA ASP A 190 -11.06 1.36 -17.74
C ASP A 190 -11.76 2.54 -18.42
N PRO A 191 -12.16 3.57 -17.64
CA PRO A 191 -13.14 4.57 -18.09
C PRO A 191 -12.66 5.46 -19.22
N LEU A 192 -11.39 5.85 -19.23
CA LEU A 192 -10.77 6.72 -20.25
C LEU A 192 -9.34 6.23 -20.53
N PRO A 193 -9.13 5.16 -21.33
CA PRO A 193 -7.86 4.44 -21.43
C PRO A 193 -6.63 5.30 -21.73
N THR A 194 -6.80 6.43 -22.46
CA THR A 194 -5.71 7.34 -22.83
C THR A 194 -5.45 8.46 -21.83
N VAL A 195 -6.36 8.68 -20.85
CA VAL A 195 -6.28 9.77 -19.89
C VAL A 195 -6.28 9.25 -18.46
N PHE A 196 -7.28 8.43 -18.12
CA PHE A 196 -7.55 7.91 -16.79
C PHE A 196 -8.08 6.46 -16.90
N GLY A 197 -7.21 5.48 -16.79
CA GLY A 197 -7.53 4.08 -16.97
C GLY A 197 -7.72 3.32 -15.65
N TYR A 198 -7.83 1.99 -15.76
CA TYR A 198 -8.00 1.08 -14.60
C TYR A 198 -6.89 1.23 -13.55
N HIS A 199 -5.67 1.57 -13.96
CA HIS A 199 -4.54 1.73 -13.07
C HIS A 199 -4.68 2.99 -12.20
N GLU A 200 -5.17 4.09 -12.77
CA GLU A 200 -5.49 5.31 -12.05
C GLU A 200 -6.65 5.09 -11.08
N VAL A 201 -7.66 4.28 -11.46
CA VAL A 201 -8.75 3.86 -10.55
C VAL A 201 -8.16 3.09 -9.36
N PHE A 202 -7.28 2.12 -9.61
CA PHE A 202 -6.56 1.40 -8.57
C PHE A 202 -5.78 2.36 -7.65
N HIS A 203 -5.03 3.32 -8.19
CA HIS A 203 -4.30 4.31 -7.41
C HIS A 203 -5.21 5.13 -6.49
N LEU A 204 -6.36 5.59 -6.98
CA LEU A 204 -7.32 6.34 -6.16
C LEU A 204 -7.90 5.48 -5.04
N MET A 205 -8.16 4.20 -5.28
CA MET A 205 -8.65 3.29 -4.25
C MET A 205 -7.61 3.06 -3.16
N VAL A 206 -6.32 2.96 -3.52
CA VAL A 206 -5.21 2.86 -2.56
C VAL A 206 -5.09 4.14 -1.74
N ILE A 207 -5.20 5.32 -2.37
CA ILE A 207 -5.18 6.62 -1.66
C ILE A 207 -6.37 6.70 -0.69
N ALA A 208 -7.57 6.37 -1.13
CA ALA A 208 -8.78 6.40 -0.29
C ALA A 208 -8.63 5.46 0.92
N ALA A 209 -8.18 4.23 0.70
CA ALA A 209 -7.95 3.27 1.78
C ALA A 209 -6.89 3.75 2.79
N ALA A 210 -5.76 4.26 2.29
CA ALA A 210 -4.70 4.82 3.12
C ALA A 210 -5.17 6.03 3.93
N SER A 211 -5.98 6.91 3.31
CA SER A 211 -6.55 8.08 3.99
C SER A 211 -7.52 7.70 5.10
N VAL A 212 -8.33 6.65 4.89
CA VAL A 212 -9.24 6.12 5.92
C VAL A 212 -8.41 5.56 7.10
N HIS A 213 -7.39 4.73 6.84
CA HIS A 213 -6.53 4.19 7.90
C HIS A 213 -5.77 5.29 8.64
N TYR A 214 -5.27 6.29 7.92
CA TYR A 214 -4.60 7.45 8.49
C TYR A 214 -5.55 8.26 9.40
N GLY A 215 -6.76 8.53 8.94
CA GLY A 215 -7.78 9.26 9.71
C GLY A 215 -8.13 8.54 11.01
N VAL A 216 -8.33 7.21 10.96
CA VAL A 216 -8.57 6.42 12.17
C VAL A 216 -7.39 6.49 13.13
N LEU A 217 -6.16 6.36 12.61
CA LEU A 217 -4.97 6.43 13.46
C LEU A 217 -4.85 7.80 14.15
N ILE A 218 -5.02 8.90 13.42
CA ILE A 218 -5.02 10.24 13.99
C ILE A 218 -6.07 10.37 15.09
N ASP A 219 -7.30 9.98 14.79
CA ASP A 219 -8.40 10.07 15.76
C ASP A 219 -8.12 9.27 17.04
N VAL A 220 -7.48 8.09 16.94
CA VAL A 220 -7.06 7.31 18.09
C VAL A 220 -5.93 7.98 18.86
N LEU A 221 -4.88 8.44 18.19
CA LEU A 221 -3.69 8.98 18.85
C LEU A 221 -3.96 10.33 19.55
N TRP A 222 -4.85 11.15 19.01
CA TRP A 222 -5.23 12.46 19.61
C TRP A 222 -6.40 12.38 20.58
N ALA A 223 -7.15 11.26 20.60
CA ALA A 223 -8.17 11.02 21.61
C ALA A 223 -7.61 10.41 22.90
N THR A 224 -6.35 9.97 22.89
CA THR A 224 -5.68 9.43 24.10
C THR A 224 -5.22 10.60 24.96
N PRO A 225 -5.72 10.74 26.21
CA PRO A 225 -5.38 11.83 27.11
C PRO A 225 -3.93 11.78 27.59
#